data_3aec506101faf5372a820f03c096fb24
#
_entry.id   3aec506101faf5372a820f03c096fb24
#
_cell.length_a   1.000
_cell.length_b   1.000
_cell.length_c   1.000
_cell.angle_alpha   90.00
_cell.angle_beta   90.00
_cell.angle_gamma   90.00
#
_symmetry.space_group_name_H-M   'P 1'
#
loop_
_entity.id
_entity.type
_entity.pdbx_description
1 polymer ?
#
loop_
_entity_poly.entity_id
_entity_poly.type
_entity_poly.pdbx_seq_one_letter_code
_entity_poly.pdbx_strand_id
1 'polypeptide(L)'
;MRKNKEKVYLSMALVLLMTVSIFFYALYIRQQIYYEGTQAMLETYEQVNKTFTMFAQRNWNVLTDWGGYLREMAAPETATQWKDFEEEKKTWNYSDFYMANENGDYWTVDGREGLGSENIQAVFTALQVAGEPIVSSYTATSGIRKVVFAVPVEPITMSGVTYTSLAVSYDNDTIEEMIGGRAYGGRSDCYII
;
A
#
# COMPACT_ATOMS: atom_id res chain seq x y z
N MET A 1 76.32 18.05 0.68
CA MET A 1 75.49 16.83 0.70
C MET A 1 74.34 16.80 1.76
N ARG A 2 74.53 17.39 2.96
CA ARG A 2 73.57 17.38 4.06
C ARG A 2 72.25 18.15 3.74
N LYS A 3 72.27 19.32 3.14
CA LYS A 3 71.12 20.15 2.75
C LYS A 3 70.19 19.50 1.75
N ASN A 4 70.66 18.60 0.88
CA ASN A 4 69.75 17.90 -0.06
C ASN A 4 68.99 16.76 0.62
N LYS A 5 69.52 16.11 1.62
CA LYS A 5 68.82 15.08 2.39
C LYS A 5 67.71 15.69 3.22
N GLU A 6 67.84 16.84 3.84
CA GLU A 6 66.88 17.57 4.59
C GLU A 6 65.66 17.97 3.71
N LYS A 7 65.88 18.42 2.49
CA LYS A 7 64.84 18.75 1.52
C LYS A 7 64.03 17.51 1.08
N VAL A 8 64.74 16.37 0.90
CA VAL A 8 64.08 15.10 0.55
C VAL A 8 63.17 14.59 1.70
N TYR A 9 63.63 14.66 2.95
CA TYR A 9 62.82 14.28 4.11
C TYR A 9 61.62 15.21 4.29
N LEU A 10 61.80 16.51 4.08
CA LEU A 10 60.70 17.48 4.17
C LEU A 10 59.64 17.21 3.10
N SER A 11 60.04 16.94 1.85
CA SER A 11 59.10 16.61 0.77
C SER A 11 58.37 15.28 1.02
N MET A 12 59.05 14.24 1.55
CA MET A 12 58.42 12.98 1.94
C MET A 12 57.41 13.16 3.07
N ALA A 13 57.75 13.96 4.09
CA ALA A 13 56.83 14.25 5.18
C ALA A 13 55.56 14.98 4.70
N LEU A 14 55.71 15.91 3.76
CA LEU A 14 54.58 16.66 3.18
C LEU A 14 53.67 15.78 2.34
N VAL A 15 54.25 14.89 1.52
CA VAL A 15 53.48 13.89 0.75
C VAL A 15 52.74 12.94 1.67
N LEU A 16 53.37 12.46 2.75
CA LEU A 16 52.74 11.59 3.73
C LEU A 16 51.54 12.29 4.40
N LEU A 17 51.73 13.54 4.80
CA LEU A 17 50.67 14.33 5.44
C LEU A 17 49.51 14.58 4.51
N MET A 18 49.74 14.86 3.21
CA MET A 18 48.67 14.95 2.22
C MET A 18 47.92 13.63 2.04
N THR A 19 48.64 12.52 1.94
CA THR A 19 48.02 11.19 1.76
C THR A 19 47.14 10.84 2.94
N VAL A 20 47.60 11.09 4.17
CA VAL A 20 46.81 10.88 5.40
C VAL A 20 45.56 11.76 5.43
N SER A 21 45.69 13.03 5.06
CA SER A 21 44.56 13.96 4.99
C SER A 21 43.49 13.53 3.98
N ILE A 22 43.91 13.09 2.78
CA ILE A 22 43.00 12.57 1.76
C ILE A 22 42.29 11.32 2.24
N PHE A 23 43.01 10.43 2.95
CA PHE A 23 42.43 9.22 3.49
C PHE A 23 41.33 9.52 4.54
N PHE A 24 41.61 10.42 5.50
CA PHE A 24 40.61 10.82 6.50
C PHE A 24 39.41 11.55 5.86
N TYR A 25 39.68 12.39 4.84
CA TYR A 25 38.59 13.06 4.11
C TYR A 25 37.69 12.06 3.37
N ALA A 26 38.26 11.04 2.75
CA ALA A 26 37.49 9.98 2.08
C ALA A 26 36.66 9.18 3.05
N LEU A 27 37.18 8.86 4.26
CA LEU A 27 36.37 8.19 5.31
C LEU A 27 35.24 9.08 5.80
N TYR A 28 35.50 10.37 6.01
CA TYR A 28 34.46 11.31 6.43
C TYR A 28 33.33 11.44 5.41
N ILE A 29 33.65 11.62 4.13
CA ILE A 29 32.69 11.70 3.04
C ILE A 29 31.87 10.41 2.95
N ARG A 30 32.52 9.24 3.03
CA ARG A 30 31.84 7.96 3.01
C ARG A 30 30.79 7.85 4.15
N GLN A 31 31.17 8.27 5.36
CA GLN A 31 30.27 8.24 6.51
C GLN A 31 29.11 9.21 6.34
N GLN A 32 29.35 10.40 5.80
CA GLN A 32 28.32 11.40 5.56
C GLN A 32 27.31 10.94 4.49
N ILE A 33 27.79 10.40 3.36
CA ILE A 33 26.92 9.85 2.31
C ILE A 33 26.05 8.71 2.86
N TYR A 34 26.63 7.83 3.69
CA TYR A 34 25.87 6.74 4.29
C TYR A 34 24.79 7.28 5.25
N TYR A 35 25.11 8.26 6.07
CA TYR A 35 24.17 8.87 7.01
C TYR A 35 23.03 9.60 6.28
N GLU A 36 23.35 10.44 5.30
CA GLU A 36 22.36 11.18 4.50
C GLU A 36 21.48 10.21 3.70
N GLY A 37 22.06 9.16 3.11
CA GLY A 37 21.28 8.13 2.40
C GLY A 37 20.30 7.38 3.30
N THR A 38 20.72 7.06 4.53
CA THR A 38 19.85 6.40 5.51
C THR A 38 18.71 7.31 5.97
N GLN A 39 19.02 8.59 6.23
CA GLN A 39 18.00 9.58 6.60
C GLN A 39 16.96 9.77 5.48
N ALA A 40 17.41 9.93 4.25
CA ALA A 40 16.52 10.07 3.09
C ALA A 40 15.63 8.84 2.89
N MET A 41 16.14 7.63 3.14
CA MET A 41 15.34 6.40 3.11
C MET A 41 14.28 6.38 4.20
N LEU A 42 14.61 6.76 5.43
CA LEU A 42 13.66 6.81 6.55
C LEU A 42 12.56 7.84 6.28
N GLU A 43 12.90 9.03 5.82
CA GLU A 43 11.91 10.07 5.47
C GLU A 43 10.98 9.60 4.35
N THR A 44 11.53 8.92 3.33
CA THR A 44 10.72 8.34 2.24
C THR A 44 9.78 7.25 2.78
N TYR A 45 10.28 6.37 3.64
CA TYR A 45 9.46 5.32 4.26
C TYR A 45 8.32 5.92 5.10
N GLU A 46 8.60 6.91 5.93
CA GLU A 46 7.58 7.59 6.72
C GLU A 46 6.51 8.27 5.85
N GLN A 47 6.94 8.90 4.75
CA GLN A 47 6.02 9.52 3.80
C GLN A 47 5.12 8.49 3.11
N VAL A 48 5.70 7.39 2.62
CA VAL A 48 4.95 6.29 1.99
C VAL A 48 3.96 5.68 2.98
N ASN A 49 4.41 5.38 4.20
CA ASN A 49 3.55 4.82 5.24
C ASN A 49 2.38 5.75 5.60
N LYS A 50 2.65 7.05 5.74
CA LYS A 50 1.61 8.06 5.99
C LYS A 50 0.61 8.13 4.83
N THR A 51 1.10 8.13 3.60
CA THR A 51 0.26 8.17 2.40
C THR A 51 -0.63 6.92 2.33
N PHE A 52 -0.07 5.74 2.58
CA PHE A 52 -0.82 4.49 2.62
C PHE A 52 -1.89 4.48 3.72
N THR A 53 -1.53 4.93 4.92
CA THR A 53 -2.48 5.00 6.04
C THR A 53 -3.65 5.95 5.72
N MET A 54 -3.37 7.10 5.13
CA MET A 54 -4.41 8.04 4.70
C MET A 54 -5.29 7.45 3.60
N PHE A 55 -4.70 6.72 2.67
CA PHE A 55 -5.41 6.03 1.60
C PHE A 55 -6.31 4.92 2.16
N ALA A 56 -5.81 4.10 3.09
CA ALA A 56 -6.60 3.07 3.76
C ALA A 56 -7.79 3.68 4.52
N GLN A 57 -7.53 4.71 5.34
CA GLN A 57 -8.59 5.39 6.09
C GLN A 57 -9.68 5.98 5.19
N ARG A 58 -9.28 6.55 4.06
CA ARG A 58 -10.23 7.07 3.08
C ARG A 58 -11.12 5.96 2.51
N ASN A 59 -10.55 4.83 2.11
CA ASN A 59 -11.33 3.70 1.60
C ASN A 59 -12.29 3.15 2.66
N TRP A 60 -11.85 3.02 3.90
CA TRP A 60 -12.71 2.57 5.00
C TRP A 60 -13.86 3.53 5.27
N ASN A 61 -13.62 4.84 5.24
CA ASN A 61 -14.67 5.85 5.41
C ASN A 61 -15.71 5.73 4.28
N VAL A 62 -15.26 5.65 3.02
CA VAL A 62 -16.16 5.48 1.87
C VAL A 62 -17.00 4.20 2.01
N LEU A 63 -16.39 3.07 2.39
CA LEU A 63 -17.11 1.81 2.60
C LEU A 63 -18.14 1.90 3.74
N THR A 64 -17.79 2.59 4.82
CA THR A 64 -18.69 2.82 5.95
C THR A 64 -19.90 3.67 5.55
N ASP A 65 -19.66 4.76 4.79
CA ASP A 65 -20.70 5.62 4.25
C ASP A 65 -21.64 4.83 3.32
N TRP A 66 -21.05 4.00 2.46
CA TRP A 66 -21.83 3.09 1.59
C TRP A 66 -22.63 2.07 2.39
N GLY A 67 -22.10 1.52 3.48
CA GLY A 67 -22.83 0.64 4.39
C GLY A 67 -24.08 1.31 4.96
N GLY A 68 -23.95 2.56 5.38
CA GLY A 68 -25.08 3.38 5.82
C GLY A 68 -26.14 3.59 4.73
N TYR A 69 -25.69 4.00 3.55
CA TYR A 69 -26.54 4.25 2.40
C TYR A 69 -27.32 2.99 1.96
N LEU A 70 -26.65 1.84 1.84
CA LEU A 70 -27.28 0.57 1.46
C LEU A 70 -28.32 0.10 2.47
N ARG A 71 -28.09 0.34 3.75
CA ARG A 71 -29.04 -0.01 4.80
C ARG A 71 -30.31 0.84 4.75
N GLU A 72 -30.16 2.13 4.46
CA GLU A 72 -31.31 3.05 4.33
C GLU A 72 -32.15 2.77 3.08
N MET A 73 -31.52 2.27 2.04
CA MET A 73 -32.20 1.79 0.84
C MET A 73 -32.83 0.41 1.13
N ALA A 74 -34.00 0.37 1.68
CA ALA A 74 -34.72 -0.84 2.16
C ALA A 74 -34.97 -1.97 1.14
N ALA A 75 -34.56 -1.85 -0.11
CA ALA A 75 -34.36 -2.89 -1.14
C ALA A 75 -33.72 -2.31 -2.40
N PRO A 76 -32.41 -2.44 -2.61
CA PRO A 76 -31.79 -2.08 -3.89
C PRO A 76 -32.11 -3.15 -4.95
N GLU A 77 -33.37 -3.25 -5.34
CA GLU A 77 -33.80 -4.18 -6.40
C GLU A 77 -33.83 -3.54 -7.79
N THR A 78 -33.46 -2.27 -7.90
CA THR A 78 -33.53 -1.57 -9.19
C THR A 78 -32.17 -1.57 -9.89
N ALA A 79 -32.19 -1.90 -11.17
CA ALA A 79 -31.02 -1.85 -12.06
C ALA A 79 -30.30 -0.47 -12.04
N THR A 80 -30.98 0.59 -11.61
CA THR A 80 -30.45 1.94 -11.50
C THR A 80 -29.41 2.04 -10.37
N GLN A 81 -29.61 1.37 -9.25
CA GLN A 81 -28.74 1.44 -8.06
C GLN A 81 -27.42 0.72 -8.31
N TRP A 82 -27.43 -0.39 -9.02
CA TRP A 82 -26.20 -1.07 -9.42
C TRP A 82 -25.36 -0.26 -10.39
N LYS A 83 -26.00 0.57 -11.20
CA LYS A 83 -25.32 1.50 -12.09
C LYS A 83 -24.53 2.55 -11.30
N ASP A 84 -25.06 3.03 -10.18
CA ASP A 84 -24.36 3.98 -9.32
C ASP A 84 -23.09 3.36 -8.73
N PHE A 85 -23.13 2.09 -8.33
CA PHE A 85 -21.93 1.36 -7.89
C PHE A 85 -20.92 1.13 -9.00
N GLU A 86 -21.36 0.84 -10.22
CA GLU A 86 -20.45 0.72 -11.36
C GLU A 86 -19.77 2.07 -11.71
N GLU A 87 -20.49 3.17 -11.57
CA GLU A 87 -19.93 4.50 -11.75
C GLU A 87 -18.92 4.86 -10.66
N GLU A 88 -19.23 4.55 -9.40
CA GLU A 88 -18.31 4.70 -8.27
C GLU A 88 -17.06 3.83 -8.44
N LYS A 89 -17.22 2.56 -8.80
CA LYS A 89 -16.10 1.66 -9.10
C LYS A 89 -15.14 2.28 -10.11
N LYS A 90 -15.67 2.90 -11.18
CA LYS A 90 -14.87 3.59 -12.20
C LYS A 90 -14.23 4.87 -11.68
N THR A 91 -14.98 5.67 -10.93
CA THR A 91 -14.52 6.95 -10.38
C THR A 91 -13.34 6.76 -9.42
N TRP A 92 -13.38 5.71 -8.60
CA TRP A 92 -12.35 5.40 -7.62
C TRP A 92 -11.28 4.43 -8.12
N ASN A 93 -11.42 3.94 -9.37
CA ASN A 93 -10.53 2.95 -9.97
C ASN A 93 -10.45 1.64 -9.19
N TYR A 94 -11.56 1.21 -8.58
CA TYR A 94 -11.64 -0.09 -7.94
C TYR A 94 -11.60 -1.21 -8.98
N SER A 95 -10.85 -2.27 -8.69
CA SER A 95 -10.93 -3.50 -9.48
C SER A 95 -12.27 -4.21 -9.25
N ASP A 96 -12.65 -4.38 -7.98
CA ASP A 96 -13.92 -4.99 -7.58
C ASP A 96 -14.47 -4.36 -6.30
N PHE A 97 -15.80 -4.49 -6.11
CA PHE A 97 -16.51 -4.17 -4.89
C PHE A 97 -17.21 -5.44 -4.40
N TYR A 98 -17.13 -5.71 -3.10
CA TYR A 98 -17.67 -6.93 -2.49
C TYR A 98 -18.59 -6.61 -1.33
N MET A 99 -19.63 -7.42 -1.19
CA MET A 99 -20.42 -7.54 0.03
C MET A 99 -20.33 -9.00 0.50
N ALA A 100 -20.05 -9.25 1.77
CA ALA A 100 -19.95 -10.58 2.30
C ALA A 100 -20.86 -10.80 3.51
N ASN A 101 -21.38 -12.02 3.64
CA ASN A 101 -22.14 -12.47 4.78
C ASN A 101 -21.23 -13.03 5.89
N GLU A 102 -21.83 -13.45 7.01
CA GLU A 102 -21.09 -14.04 8.13
C GLU A 102 -20.37 -15.35 7.79
N ASN A 103 -20.79 -16.05 6.74
CA ASN A 103 -20.16 -17.29 6.29
C ASN A 103 -18.99 -17.05 5.33
N GLY A 104 -18.76 -15.78 4.93
CA GLY A 104 -17.76 -15.41 3.93
C GLY A 104 -18.24 -15.60 2.49
N ASP A 105 -19.53 -15.97 2.28
CA ASP A 105 -20.11 -15.93 0.95
C ASP A 105 -20.22 -14.48 0.52
N TYR A 106 -19.81 -14.18 -0.69
CA TYR A 106 -19.75 -12.80 -1.15
C TYR A 106 -20.45 -12.58 -2.49
N TRP A 107 -20.91 -11.39 -2.68
CA TRP A 107 -21.46 -10.86 -3.91
C TRP A 107 -20.55 -9.74 -4.46
N THR A 108 -20.50 -9.64 -5.79
CA THR A 108 -19.78 -8.56 -6.49
C THR A 108 -20.72 -7.75 -7.37
N VAL A 109 -20.41 -6.49 -7.66
CA VAL A 109 -21.20 -5.63 -8.54
C VAL A 109 -21.41 -6.24 -9.93
N ASP A 110 -20.49 -7.04 -10.43
CA ASP A 110 -20.59 -7.73 -11.71
C ASP A 110 -21.55 -8.93 -11.68
N GLY A 111 -22.29 -9.14 -10.56
CA GLY A 111 -23.26 -10.22 -10.40
C GLY A 111 -22.65 -11.61 -10.26
N ARG A 112 -21.35 -11.69 -10.06
CA ARG A 112 -20.66 -12.95 -9.78
C ARG A 112 -20.85 -13.31 -8.32
N GLU A 113 -21.81 -14.18 -8.05
CA GLU A 113 -21.87 -14.85 -6.75
C GLU A 113 -20.60 -15.68 -6.59
N GLY A 114 -19.93 -15.46 -5.47
CA GLY A 114 -18.60 -16.00 -5.24
C GLY A 114 -18.58 -17.47 -4.89
N LEU A 115 -18.80 -18.28 -5.88
CA LEU A 115 -18.41 -19.69 -5.84
C LEU A 115 -17.00 -19.80 -6.42
N GLY A 116 -15.97 -19.78 -5.56
CA GLY A 116 -14.69 -20.37 -5.93
C GLY A 116 -13.45 -19.51 -5.96
N SER A 117 -13.41 -18.30 -5.40
CA SER A 117 -12.12 -17.69 -5.09
C SER A 117 -11.82 -17.86 -3.60
N GLU A 118 -11.27 -19.01 -3.25
CA GLU A 118 -10.87 -19.36 -1.87
C GLU A 118 -10.06 -18.26 -1.18
N ASN A 119 -9.38 -17.44 -1.96
CA ASN A 119 -8.46 -16.43 -1.47
C ASN A 119 -9.18 -15.19 -0.89
N ILE A 120 -10.29 -14.75 -1.49
CA ILE A 120 -11.04 -13.59 -0.95
C ILE A 120 -11.83 -13.97 0.32
N GLN A 121 -12.26 -15.21 0.46
CA GLN A 121 -12.92 -15.69 1.68
C GLN A 121 -12.00 -15.59 2.89
N ALA A 122 -10.69 -15.81 2.71
CA ALA A 122 -9.72 -15.66 3.78
C ALA A 122 -9.65 -14.21 4.29
N VAL A 123 -9.85 -13.22 3.41
CA VAL A 123 -9.91 -11.80 3.79
C VAL A 123 -11.14 -11.54 4.67
N PHE A 124 -12.31 -12.04 4.29
CA PHE A 124 -13.53 -11.88 5.09
C PHE A 124 -13.47 -12.62 6.42
N THR A 125 -12.86 -13.80 6.45
CA THR A 125 -12.62 -14.53 7.70
C THR A 125 -11.69 -13.73 8.62
N ALA A 126 -10.62 -13.14 8.09
CA ALA A 126 -9.71 -12.29 8.85
C ALA A 126 -10.42 -11.04 9.39
N LEU A 127 -11.28 -10.41 8.57
CA LEU A 127 -12.09 -9.27 8.98
C LEU A 127 -13.02 -9.60 10.16
N GLN A 128 -13.70 -10.74 10.09
CA GLN A 128 -14.60 -11.20 11.18
C GLN A 128 -13.84 -11.45 12.47
N VAL A 129 -12.64 -12.02 12.37
CA VAL A 129 -11.79 -12.26 13.56
C VAL A 129 -11.28 -10.94 14.14
N ALA A 130 -10.89 -9.99 13.28
CA ALA A 130 -10.41 -8.67 13.71
C ALA A 130 -11.52 -7.82 14.34
N GLY A 131 -12.73 -7.85 13.78
CA GLY A 131 -13.86 -7.01 14.19
C GLY A 131 -13.66 -5.52 13.92
N GLU A 132 -12.64 -5.15 13.18
CA GLU A 132 -12.26 -3.78 12.83
C GLU A 132 -11.79 -3.71 11.36
N PRO A 133 -11.76 -2.52 10.73
CA PRO A 133 -11.29 -2.36 9.37
C PRO A 133 -9.89 -2.94 9.14
N ILE A 134 -9.73 -3.68 8.06
CA ILE A 134 -8.44 -4.30 7.71
C ILE A 134 -8.00 -3.94 6.30
N VAL A 135 -6.70 -4.05 6.07
CA VAL A 135 -6.09 -4.16 4.75
C VAL A 135 -5.50 -5.55 4.62
N SER A 136 -5.76 -6.19 3.48
CA SER A 136 -5.25 -7.52 3.19
C SER A 136 -4.89 -7.64 1.72
N SER A 137 -4.36 -8.76 1.30
CA SER A 137 -4.10 -9.02 -0.12
C SER A 137 -4.44 -10.47 -0.48
N TYR A 138 -4.82 -10.69 -1.73
CA TYR A 138 -5.00 -12.02 -2.27
C TYR A 138 -4.55 -12.08 -3.73
N THR A 139 -4.36 -13.27 -4.25
CA THR A 139 -4.08 -13.49 -5.67
C THR A 139 -5.34 -13.99 -6.35
N ALA A 140 -5.83 -13.23 -7.32
CA ALA A 140 -7.01 -13.62 -8.09
C ALA A 140 -6.72 -14.85 -8.97
N THR A 141 -7.76 -15.50 -9.46
CA THR A 141 -7.65 -16.67 -10.36
C THR A 141 -6.87 -16.35 -11.66
N SER A 142 -6.87 -15.08 -12.05
CA SER A 142 -6.08 -14.57 -13.17
C SER A 142 -4.56 -14.51 -12.90
N GLY A 143 -4.13 -14.74 -11.65
CA GLY A 143 -2.75 -14.56 -11.21
C GLY A 143 -2.41 -13.12 -10.79
N ILE A 144 -3.34 -12.18 -10.92
CA ILE A 144 -3.14 -10.78 -10.51
C ILE A 144 -3.25 -10.69 -8.99
N ARG A 145 -2.26 -10.08 -8.34
CA ARG A 145 -2.31 -9.76 -6.92
C ARG A 145 -3.17 -8.52 -6.71
N LYS A 146 -4.11 -8.61 -5.76
CA LYS A 146 -5.01 -7.53 -5.39
C LYS A 146 -4.82 -7.14 -3.93
N VAL A 147 -4.91 -5.85 -3.65
CA VAL A 147 -4.96 -5.30 -2.30
C VAL A 147 -6.43 -5.00 -1.97
N VAL A 148 -6.88 -5.42 -0.81
CA VAL A 148 -8.28 -5.33 -0.37
C VAL A 148 -8.37 -4.46 0.88
N PHE A 149 -9.27 -3.49 0.85
CA PHE A 149 -9.69 -2.71 2.00
C PHE A 149 -11.07 -3.19 2.39
N ALA A 150 -11.23 -3.66 3.62
CA ALA A 150 -12.47 -4.25 4.10
C ALA A 150 -12.90 -3.64 5.43
N VAL A 151 -14.21 -3.49 5.61
CA VAL A 151 -14.83 -2.97 6.84
C VAL A 151 -15.98 -3.86 7.28
N PRO A 152 -16.16 -4.09 8.59
CA PRO A 152 -17.38 -4.62 9.12
C PRO A 152 -18.46 -3.53 9.03
N VAL A 153 -19.67 -3.92 8.71
CA VAL A 153 -20.82 -3.01 8.65
C VAL A 153 -22.00 -3.59 9.45
N GLU A 154 -22.91 -2.71 9.86
CA GLU A 154 -24.18 -3.18 10.39
C GLU A 154 -24.94 -4.00 9.33
N PRO A 155 -25.71 -5.02 9.74
CA PRO A 155 -26.36 -5.95 8.81
C PRO A 155 -27.19 -5.23 7.73
N ILE A 156 -26.90 -5.56 6.48
CA ILE A 156 -27.60 -5.06 5.28
C ILE A 156 -28.32 -6.25 4.65
N THR A 157 -29.65 -6.23 4.60
CA THR A 157 -30.41 -7.33 4.01
C THR A 157 -30.86 -6.96 2.60
N MET A 158 -30.43 -7.76 1.61
CA MET A 158 -30.75 -7.59 0.20
C MET A 158 -31.12 -8.92 -0.42
N SER A 159 -32.26 -8.98 -1.11
CA SER A 159 -32.75 -10.20 -1.78
C SER A 159 -32.81 -11.44 -0.84
N GLY A 160 -33.06 -11.21 0.46
CA GLY A 160 -33.12 -12.30 1.46
C GLY A 160 -31.75 -12.75 1.99
N VAL A 161 -30.65 -12.15 1.57
CA VAL A 161 -29.32 -12.39 2.11
C VAL A 161 -28.90 -11.22 2.99
N THR A 162 -28.30 -11.51 4.14
CA THR A 162 -27.78 -10.50 5.07
C THR A 162 -26.27 -10.43 4.94
N TYR A 163 -25.78 -9.26 4.60
CA TYR A 163 -24.37 -8.93 4.48
C TYR A 163 -23.90 -8.15 5.71
N THR A 164 -22.71 -8.47 6.19
CA THR A 164 -22.11 -7.88 7.40
C THR A 164 -20.74 -7.26 7.14
N SER A 165 -20.29 -7.32 5.89
CA SER A 165 -18.98 -6.81 5.50
C SER A 165 -19.01 -6.20 4.10
N LEU A 166 -18.30 -5.09 3.94
CA LEU A 166 -18.03 -4.47 2.64
C LEU A 166 -16.53 -4.45 2.36
N ALA A 167 -16.16 -4.60 1.10
CA ALA A 167 -14.77 -4.49 0.70
C ALA A 167 -14.63 -3.95 -0.72
N VAL A 168 -13.49 -3.29 -0.97
CA VAL A 168 -13.03 -2.91 -2.31
C VAL A 168 -11.64 -3.48 -2.56
N SER A 169 -11.34 -3.81 -3.80
CA SER A 169 -10.00 -4.22 -4.20
C SER A 169 -9.41 -3.30 -5.26
N TYR A 170 -8.10 -3.24 -5.26
CA TYR A 170 -7.29 -2.63 -6.31
C TYR A 170 -6.28 -3.65 -6.81
N ASP A 171 -5.93 -3.58 -8.06
CA ASP A 171 -4.78 -4.30 -8.58
C ASP A 171 -3.51 -3.72 -7.95
N ASN A 172 -2.54 -4.58 -7.65
CA ASN A 172 -1.31 -4.18 -6.97
C ASN A 172 -0.59 -3.03 -7.70
N ASP A 173 -0.54 -3.10 -9.03
CA ASP A 173 0.08 -2.06 -9.86
C ASP A 173 -0.58 -0.69 -9.68
N THR A 174 -1.92 -0.65 -9.53
CA THR A 174 -2.66 0.58 -9.26
C THR A 174 -2.27 1.19 -7.91
N ILE A 175 -2.11 0.35 -6.88
CA ILE A 175 -1.66 0.80 -5.55
C ILE A 175 -0.22 1.31 -5.62
N GLU A 176 0.67 0.61 -6.32
CA GLU A 176 2.05 1.03 -6.51
C GLU A 176 2.14 2.40 -7.22
N GLU A 177 1.32 2.63 -8.25
CA GLU A 177 1.25 3.92 -8.92
C GLU A 177 0.74 5.05 -8.00
N MET A 178 -0.26 4.76 -7.16
CA MET A 178 -0.86 5.75 -6.26
C MET A 178 0.05 6.11 -5.08
N ILE A 179 0.74 5.13 -4.50
CA ILE A 179 1.53 5.28 -3.28
C ILE A 179 3.01 5.46 -3.61
N GLY A 180 3.49 4.68 -4.57
CA GLY A 180 4.89 4.64 -4.96
C GLY A 180 5.34 5.82 -5.80
N GLY A 181 4.44 6.79 -6.05
CA GLY A 181 4.63 7.98 -6.85
C GLY A 181 6.08 8.43 -6.98
N ARG A 182 6.90 7.70 -7.76
CA ARG A 182 8.22 8.10 -8.19
C ARG A 182 9.28 8.33 -7.11
N ALA A 183 9.22 7.63 -6.00
CA ALA A 183 10.36 7.52 -5.11
C ALA A 183 11.55 6.99 -5.93
N TYR A 184 12.63 7.75 -5.96
CA TYR A 184 13.87 7.41 -6.68
C TYR A 184 13.78 7.24 -8.21
N GLY A 185 12.94 8.02 -8.90
CA GLY A 185 12.91 8.00 -10.36
C GLY A 185 12.44 6.67 -10.96
N GLY A 186 11.54 5.95 -10.28
CA GLY A 186 10.92 4.73 -10.79
C GLY A 186 11.79 3.47 -10.68
N ARG A 187 12.78 3.45 -9.78
CA ARG A 187 13.70 2.31 -9.58
C ARG A 187 13.57 1.60 -8.23
N SER A 188 12.56 1.92 -7.44
CA SER A 188 12.34 1.24 -6.16
C SER A 188 11.03 0.46 -6.20
N ASP A 189 11.12 -0.84 -6.00
CA ASP A 189 9.96 -1.69 -5.78
C ASP A 189 9.52 -1.50 -4.32
N CYS A 190 8.28 -1.04 -4.11
CA CYS A 190 7.69 -0.94 -2.79
C CYS A 190 6.86 -2.21 -2.54
N TYR A 191 7.28 -3.05 -1.60
CA TYR A 191 6.52 -4.24 -1.23
C TYR A 191 5.67 -3.93 0.01
N ILE A 192 4.35 -4.10 -0.13
CA ILE A 192 3.43 -4.13 1.01
C ILE A 192 3.45 -5.56 1.54
N ILE A 193 3.96 -5.73 2.76
CA ILE A 193 4.06 -7.03 3.44
C ILE A 193 2.81 -7.23 4.30
#